data_05afc78fa77766d41800fff80161aba7
#
_entry.id   05afc78fa77766d41800fff80161aba7
#
_cell.length_a   1.000
_cell.length_b   1.000
_cell.length_c   1.000
_cell.angle_alpha   90.00
_cell.angle_beta   90.00
_cell.angle_gamma   90.00
#
_symmetry.space_group_name_H-M   'P 1'
#
loop_
_entity.id
_entity.type
_entity.pdbx_description
1 polymer ?
#
loop_
_entity_poly.entity_id
_entity_poly.type
_entity_poly.pdbx_seq_one_letter_code
_entity_poly.pdbx_strand_id
1 'polypeptide(L)'
;MEKIKKMFKSVSSKNGTYSVGLTVLVLVIAVLVNLVAGQLPESMRNIDISDNGIYEISEVSEEILDELDKEVKLTVVADLDSVDQRIETFVKKYAALSKKIDLEWIDSVQHPSALQKYNTEGDIINVECEETGKSTQIAFDDIIKYDEYTYYMSGQLSETEFDGEGQLTSAIGYVTSTETKKIYRTSGHGEATFSTSVNELFSKNNLETSEINLSMNAQIPEDCDLLFLYAPSSDITDDEKTLIEDYLADGGNVYLILGTDEVDLSNLEAIVADYGLGRADGYIADMQRCYQNNYYAIFPQLTLTGDLGQGIKNEMVLLLNSHGLEKLDTEDDALTVSTFMETSTQSYAVREDGETEGQYILGAVAKKTCDTGDEDTNEDEEDAGSGDTEESEVSRLTVVASDSLISSDITDQLTTLDNLTLFVNSVMNNFDDVENVAIEAKSLSVEQNTPVHAGTISLIIIFVIPIAILVIGFVTWMRRRKS
;
A
#
# COMPACT_ATOMS: atom_id res chain seq x y z
N MET A 1 -27.97 -17.94 -73.60
CA MET A 1 -26.70 -17.98 -72.87
C MET A 1 -25.77 -16.78 -73.19
N GLU A 2 -25.74 -16.24 -74.40
CA GLU A 2 -24.83 -15.05 -74.69
C GLU A 2 -25.25 -13.77 -74.01
N LYS A 3 -26.52 -13.46 -73.80
CA LYS A 3 -26.98 -12.27 -73.10
C LYS A 3 -26.52 -12.21 -71.62
N ILE A 4 -26.45 -13.36 -70.95
CA ILE A 4 -25.99 -13.48 -69.57
C ILE A 4 -24.46 -13.27 -69.49
N LYS A 5 -23.69 -13.83 -70.46
CA LYS A 5 -22.21 -13.60 -70.54
C LYS A 5 -21.86 -12.14 -70.83
N LYS A 6 -22.71 -11.39 -71.60
CA LYS A 6 -22.50 -9.96 -71.88
C LYS A 6 -22.80 -9.08 -70.63
N MET A 7 -23.78 -9.48 -69.81
CA MET A 7 -24.07 -8.76 -68.53
C MET A 7 -22.89 -8.83 -67.55
N PHE A 8 -22.24 -10.00 -67.42
CA PHE A 8 -21.05 -10.15 -66.56
C PHE A 8 -19.76 -9.48 -67.09
N LYS A 9 -19.73 -9.05 -68.37
CA LYS A 9 -18.59 -8.34 -68.98
C LYS A 9 -18.73 -6.82 -68.98
N SER A 10 -19.84 -6.26 -68.49
CA SER A 10 -20.01 -4.81 -68.42
C SER A 10 -19.14 -4.21 -67.33
N VAL A 11 -18.67 -2.98 -67.54
CA VAL A 11 -17.84 -2.24 -66.55
C VAL A 11 -18.57 -2.11 -65.22
N SER A 12 -19.88 -1.91 -65.25
CA SER A 12 -20.75 -1.82 -64.09
C SER A 12 -20.81 -3.15 -63.32
N SER A 13 -20.87 -4.29 -64.02
CA SER A 13 -20.86 -5.65 -63.39
C SER A 13 -19.49 -5.97 -62.80
N LYS A 14 -18.39 -5.58 -63.42
CA LYS A 14 -17.05 -5.73 -62.88
C LYS A 14 -16.88 -4.93 -61.59
N ASN A 15 -17.32 -3.66 -61.56
CA ASN A 15 -17.24 -2.81 -60.35
C ASN A 15 -18.13 -3.35 -59.23
N GLY A 16 -19.32 -3.88 -59.56
CA GLY A 16 -20.17 -4.58 -58.58
C GLY A 16 -19.53 -5.83 -58.01
N THR A 17 -18.88 -6.65 -58.88
CA THR A 17 -18.17 -7.86 -58.43
C THR A 17 -16.96 -7.54 -57.54
N TYR A 18 -16.21 -6.47 -57.86
CA TYR A 18 -15.12 -5.99 -56.98
C TYR A 18 -15.66 -5.47 -55.66
N SER A 19 -16.77 -4.75 -55.62
CA SER A 19 -17.38 -4.25 -54.38
C SER A 19 -17.85 -5.41 -53.50
N VAL A 20 -18.54 -6.38 -54.07
CA VAL A 20 -18.97 -7.62 -53.34
C VAL A 20 -17.77 -8.42 -52.88
N GLY A 21 -16.75 -8.60 -53.73
CA GLY A 21 -15.50 -9.28 -53.34
C GLY A 21 -14.77 -8.57 -52.17
N LEU A 22 -14.72 -7.25 -52.20
CA LEU A 22 -14.12 -6.46 -51.11
C LEU A 22 -14.92 -6.57 -49.82
N THR A 23 -16.25 -6.55 -49.90
CA THR A 23 -17.13 -6.74 -48.72
C THR A 23 -16.94 -8.12 -48.10
N VAL A 24 -16.89 -9.18 -48.94
CA VAL A 24 -16.63 -10.54 -48.46
C VAL A 24 -15.25 -10.65 -47.84
N LEU A 25 -14.23 -10.02 -48.43
CA LEU A 25 -12.88 -9.99 -47.86
C LEU A 25 -12.85 -9.34 -46.50
N VAL A 26 -13.52 -8.18 -46.33
CA VAL A 26 -13.63 -7.46 -45.03
C VAL A 26 -14.34 -8.33 -44.00
N LEU A 27 -15.42 -9.03 -44.39
CA LEU A 27 -16.12 -9.96 -43.48
C LEU A 27 -15.22 -11.13 -43.06
N VAL A 28 -14.46 -11.70 -44.00
CA VAL A 28 -13.51 -12.79 -43.69
C VAL A 28 -12.41 -12.28 -42.74
N ILE A 29 -11.86 -11.10 -43.00
CA ILE A 29 -10.86 -10.48 -42.09
C ILE A 29 -11.47 -10.24 -40.71
N ALA A 30 -12.67 -9.69 -40.60
CA ALA A 30 -13.36 -9.47 -39.35
C ALA A 30 -13.56 -10.79 -38.56
N VAL A 31 -13.98 -11.87 -39.23
CA VAL A 31 -14.10 -13.18 -38.61
C VAL A 31 -12.75 -13.74 -38.17
N LEU A 32 -11.71 -13.60 -39.00
CA LEU A 32 -10.35 -14.04 -38.61
C LEU A 32 -9.79 -13.27 -37.43
N VAL A 33 -9.98 -11.94 -37.42
CA VAL A 33 -9.56 -11.09 -36.27
C VAL A 33 -10.30 -11.54 -35.00
N ASN A 34 -11.60 -11.80 -35.09
CA ASN A 34 -12.38 -12.23 -33.94
C ASN A 34 -11.98 -13.65 -33.47
N LEU A 35 -11.64 -14.56 -34.37
CA LEU A 35 -11.12 -15.88 -34.00
C LEU A 35 -9.74 -15.81 -33.35
N VAL A 36 -8.85 -14.93 -33.86
CA VAL A 36 -7.52 -14.71 -33.25
C VAL A 36 -7.65 -14.04 -31.89
N ALA A 37 -8.50 -13.00 -31.79
CA ALA A 37 -8.77 -12.34 -30.52
C ALA A 37 -9.37 -13.31 -29.48
N GLY A 38 -10.21 -14.24 -29.89
CA GLY A 38 -10.78 -15.25 -28.99
C GLY A 38 -9.79 -16.31 -28.50
N GLN A 39 -8.61 -16.45 -29.13
CA GLN A 39 -7.54 -17.36 -28.70
C GLN A 39 -6.43 -16.70 -27.91
N LEU A 40 -6.49 -15.37 -27.74
CA LEU A 40 -5.55 -14.66 -26.87
C LEU A 40 -5.81 -15.05 -25.40
N PRO A 41 -4.75 -15.15 -24.57
CA PRO A 41 -4.89 -15.29 -23.13
C PRO A 41 -5.81 -14.20 -22.57
N GLU A 42 -6.54 -14.50 -21.50
CA GLU A 42 -7.47 -13.54 -20.89
C GLU A 42 -6.78 -12.24 -20.46
N SER A 43 -5.53 -12.32 -20.01
CA SER A 43 -4.69 -11.17 -19.68
C SER A 43 -4.43 -10.20 -20.84
N MET A 44 -4.39 -10.71 -22.08
CA MET A 44 -4.24 -9.90 -23.30
C MET A 44 -5.56 -9.43 -23.91
N ARG A 45 -6.68 -10.07 -23.53
CA ARG A 45 -8.00 -9.79 -24.09
C ARG A 45 -8.76 -8.73 -23.31
N ASN A 46 -8.50 -8.65 -22.00
CA ASN A 46 -9.13 -7.68 -21.10
C ASN A 46 -8.19 -6.48 -20.93
N ILE A 47 -8.39 -5.46 -21.76
CA ILE A 47 -7.70 -4.17 -21.58
C ILE A 47 -8.54 -3.38 -20.56
N ASP A 48 -7.91 -2.98 -19.47
CA ASP A 48 -8.52 -2.07 -18.52
C ASP A 48 -8.72 -0.72 -19.20
N ILE A 49 -9.97 -0.31 -19.31
CA ILE A 49 -10.38 1.01 -19.82
C ILE A 49 -11.03 1.85 -18.71
N SER A 50 -10.93 1.40 -17.44
CA SER A 50 -11.36 2.19 -16.30
C SER A 50 -10.41 3.36 -16.08
N ASP A 51 -10.95 4.53 -15.75
CA ASP A 51 -10.13 5.70 -15.44
C ASP A 51 -9.31 5.51 -14.14
N ASN A 52 -9.67 4.51 -13.33
CA ASN A 52 -9.13 4.28 -11.99
C ASN A 52 -8.13 3.10 -11.93
N GLY A 53 -7.88 2.39 -13.03
CA GLY A 53 -6.92 1.28 -13.11
C GLY A 53 -7.20 0.11 -12.15
N ILE A 54 -8.49 -0.13 -11.79
CA ILE A 54 -8.87 -1.14 -10.76
C ILE A 54 -8.44 -2.57 -11.10
N TYR A 55 -8.19 -2.84 -12.37
CA TYR A 55 -7.72 -4.15 -12.83
C TYR A 55 -6.21 -4.19 -13.14
N GLU A 56 -5.48 -3.10 -12.93
CA GLU A 56 -4.03 -3.12 -13.01
C GLU A 56 -3.48 -3.85 -11.77
N ILE A 57 -2.45 -4.63 -11.96
CA ILE A 57 -1.78 -5.37 -10.89
C ILE A 57 -0.37 -4.82 -10.81
N SER A 58 0.09 -4.51 -9.60
CA SER A 58 1.40 -3.91 -9.35
C SER A 58 2.53 -4.91 -9.58
N GLU A 59 3.72 -4.39 -9.85
CA GLU A 59 4.94 -5.20 -9.95
C GLU A 59 5.18 -6.01 -8.66
N VAL A 60 4.87 -5.44 -7.50
CA VAL A 60 4.99 -6.12 -6.19
C VAL A 60 4.14 -7.40 -6.14
N SER A 61 2.86 -7.31 -6.54
CA SER A 61 2.00 -8.50 -6.60
C SER A 61 2.47 -9.52 -7.62
N GLU A 62 2.98 -9.08 -8.78
CA GLU A 62 3.51 -9.96 -9.81
C GLU A 62 4.76 -10.69 -9.31
N GLU A 63 5.69 -10.02 -8.62
CA GLU A 63 6.88 -10.63 -8.03
C GLU A 63 6.52 -11.68 -6.98
N ILE A 64 5.64 -11.36 -6.02
CA ILE A 64 5.16 -12.31 -5.00
C ILE A 64 4.51 -13.56 -5.63
N LEU A 65 3.73 -13.36 -6.70
CA LEU A 65 3.06 -14.47 -7.39
C LEU A 65 4.00 -15.31 -8.25
N ASP A 66 5.07 -14.72 -8.80
CA ASP A 66 6.10 -15.43 -9.55
C ASP A 66 7.02 -16.26 -8.62
N GLU A 67 7.28 -15.78 -7.40
CA GLU A 67 8.06 -16.48 -6.37
C GLU A 67 7.25 -17.53 -5.60
N LEU A 68 5.92 -17.58 -5.81
CA LEU A 68 5.04 -18.48 -5.11
C LEU A 68 5.42 -19.95 -5.33
N ASP A 69 5.94 -20.61 -4.30
CA ASP A 69 6.41 -22.00 -4.33
C ASP A 69 5.32 -23.00 -3.88
N LYS A 70 4.35 -22.55 -3.05
CA LYS A 70 3.25 -23.37 -2.49
C LYS A 70 1.97 -23.25 -3.30
N GLU A 71 1.12 -24.28 -3.23
CA GLU A 71 -0.19 -24.26 -3.84
C GLU A 71 -1.20 -23.54 -2.94
N VAL A 72 -1.90 -22.55 -3.49
CA VAL A 72 -2.92 -21.75 -2.80
C VAL A 72 -4.26 -21.98 -3.46
N LYS A 73 -5.28 -22.26 -2.66
CA LYS A 73 -6.66 -22.40 -3.13
C LYS A 73 -7.48 -21.18 -2.76
N LEU A 74 -8.06 -20.53 -3.76
CA LEU A 74 -9.04 -19.47 -3.62
C LEU A 74 -10.44 -20.06 -3.81
N THR A 75 -11.27 -20.03 -2.78
CA THR A 75 -12.66 -20.49 -2.88
C THR A 75 -13.59 -19.30 -2.67
N VAL A 76 -14.22 -18.83 -3.75
CA VAL A 76 -15.24 -17.79 -3.69
C VAL A 76 -16.57 -18.43 -3.30
N VAL A 77 -17.17 -17.99 -2.20
CA VAL A 77 -18.49 -18.42 -1.69
C VAL A 77 -19.40 -17.19 -1.73
N ALA A 78 -20.30 -17.15 -2.71
CA ALA A 78 -21.15 -15.98 -2.94
C ALA A 78 -22.43 -16.37 -3.67
N ASP A 79 -23.44 -15.49 -3.65
CA ASP A 79 -24.58 -15.58 -4.58
C ASP A 79 -24.09 -15.14 -5.97
N LEU A 80 -23.79 -16.15 -6.82
CA LEU A 80 -23.17 -15.92 -8.14
C LEU A 80 -24.02 -15.08 -9.09
N ASP A 81 -25.34 -14.98 -8.87
CA ASP A 81 -26.23 -14.14 -9.69
C ASP A 81 -26.13 -12.65 -9.30
N SER A 82 -25.60 -12.34 -8.12
CA SER A 82 -25.48 -10.97 -7.58
C SER A 82 -24.04 -10.47 -7.38
N VAL A 83 -23.02 -11.30 -7.66
CA VAL A 83 -21.60 -10.92 -7.54
C VAL A 83 -21.29 -9.67 -8.36
N ASP A 84 -20.61 -8.70 -7.75
CA ASP A 84 -20.12 -7.52 -8.46
C ASP A 84 -19.14 -7.94 -9.57
N GLN A 85 -19.40 -7.50 -10.79
CA GLN A 85 -18.60 -7.85 -11.96
C GLN A 85 -17.13 -7.39 -11.83
N ARG A 86 -16.85 -6.33 -11.06
CA ARG A 86 -15.49 -5.86 -10.81
C ARG A 86 -14.70 -6.87 -10.01
N ILE A 87 -15.30 -7.40 -8.92
CA ILE A 87 -14.70 -8.45 -8.08
C ILE A 87 -14.49 -9.72 -8.90
N GLU A 88 -15.53 -10.17 -9.62
CA GLU A 88 -15.43 -11.39 -10.45
C GLU A 88 -14.30 -11.29 -11.48
N THR A 89 -14.24 -10.16 -12.19
CA THR A 89 -13.22 -9.93 -13.22
C THR A 89 -11.82 -9.85 -12.62
N PHE A 90 -11.68 -9.13 -11.50
CA PHE A 90 -10.40 -8.95 -10.82
C PHE A 90 -9.86 -10.28 -10.31
N VAL A 91 -10.67 -11.03 -9.55
CA VAL A 91 -10.26 -12.32 -8.94
C VAL A 91 -9.83 -13.33 -10.03
N LYS A 92 -10.58 -13.40 -11.15
CA LYS A 92 -10.19 -14.26 -12.27
C LYS A 92 -8.88 -13.83 -12.92
N LYS A 93 -8.69 -12.52 -13.11
CA LYS A 93 -7.45 -11.99 -13.68
C LYS A 93 -6.27 -12.25 -12.76
N TYR A 94 -6.43 -11.97 -11.47
CA TYR A 94 -5.40 -12.17 -10.46
C TYR A 94 -4.99 -13.63 -10.33
N ALA A 95 -5.95 -14.56 -10.19
CA ALA A 95 -5.67 -15.98 -10.11
C ALA A 95 -4.98 -16.55 -11.36
N ALA A 96 -5.20 -15.96 -12.53
CA ALA A 96 -4.57 -16.40 -13.77
C ALA A 96 -3.07 -16.02 -13.87
N LEU A 97 -2.54 -15.17 -12.98
CA LEU A 97 -1.12 -14.77 -12.98
C LEU A 97 -0.22 -15.89 -12.51
N SER A 98 -0.66 -16.74 -11.56
CA SER A 98 0.15 -17.86 -11.08
C SER A 98 -0.55 -19.21 -11.31
N LYS A 99 0.22 -20.20 -11.76
CA LYS A 99 -0.25 -21.60 -11.91
C LYS A 99 -0.42 -22.31 -10.56
N LYS A 100 0.08 -21.70 -9.50
CA LYS A 100 0.01 -22.18 -8.12
C LYS A 100 -1.33 -21.83 -7.45
N ILE A 101 -2.12 -20.97 -8.09
CA ILE A 101 -3.43 -20.55 -7.59
C ILE A 101 -4.53 -21.40 -8.25
N ASP A 102 -5.27 -22.13 -7.43
CA ASP A 102 -6.50 -22.85 -7.84
C ASP A 102 -7.73 -22.04 -7.43
N LEU A 103 -8.55 -21.62 -8.38
CA LEU A 103 -9.73 -20.79 -8.18
C LEU A 103 -11.02 -21.60 -8.34
N GLU A 104 -11.78 -21.71 -7.27
CA GLU A 104 -13.10 -22.36 -7.24
C GLU A 104 -14.21 -21.35 -6.90
N TRP A 105 -15.37 -21.47 -7.59
CA TRP A 105 -16.55 -20.66 -7.31
C TRP A 105 -17.68 -21.54 -6.80
N ILE A 106 -18.23 -21.22 -5.63
CA ILE A 106 -19.34 -21.95 -5.00
C ILE A 106 -20.53 -20.99 -4.87
N ASP A 107 -21.62 -21.34 -5.51
CA ASP A 107 -22.90 -20.63 -5.38
C ASP A 107 -23.51 -20.91 -3.98
N SER A 108 -23.56 -19.90 -3.16
CA SER A 108 -24.06 -19.97 -1.77
C SER A 108 -25.57 -20.23 -1.72
N VAL A 109 -26.31 -19.85 -2.77
CA VAL A 109 -27.77 -20.09 -2.87
C VAL A 109 -28.05 -21.54 -3.24
N GLN A 110 -27.27 -22.12 -4.15
CA GLN A 110 -27.41 -23.52 -4.56
C GLN A 110 -26.75 -24.48 -3.53
N HIS A 111 -25.71 -24.02 -2.84
CA HIS A 111 -24.95 -24.79 -1.86
C HIS A 111 -24.88 -24.10 -0.48
N PRO A 112 -26.00 -23.94 0.26
CA PRO A 112 -26.02 -23.26 1.55
C PRO A 112 -25.11 -23.89 2.62
N SER A 113 -24.74 -25.17 2.43
CA SER A 113 -23.79 -25.84 3.31
C SER A 113 -22.38 -25.26 3.24
N ALA A 114 -22.04 -24.54 2.17
CA ALA A 114 -20.77 -23.86 2.04
C ALA A 114 -20.65 -22.70 3.06
N LEU A 115 -21.72 -21.95 3.30
CA LEU A 115 -21.75 -20.90 4.33
C LEU A 115 -21.43 -21.47 5.72
N GLN A 116 -21.97 -22.64 6.05
CA GLN A 116 -21.66 -23.31 7.33
C GLN A 116 -20.23 -23.85 7.35
N LYS A 117 -19.76 -24.43 6.23
CA LYS A 117 -18.39 -24.96 6.12
C LYS A 117 -17.33 -23.87 6.36
N TYR A 118 -17.54 -22.70 5.79
CA TYR A 118 -16.62 -21.58 5.90
C TYR A 118 -16.97 -20.61 7.02
N ASN A 119 -18.00 -20.92 7.84
CA ASN A 119 -18.46 -20.10 8.97
C ASN A 119 -18.68 -18.62 8.61
N THR A 120 -19.37 -18.39 7.50
CA THR A 120 -19.69 -17.04 6.99
C THR A 120 -21.18 -16.83 6.83
N GLU A 121 -21.64 -15.59 6.96
CA GLU A 121 -23.01 -15.16 6.67
C GLU A 121 -23.09 -14.33 5.38
N GLY A 122 -21.95 -13.90 4.83
CA GLY A 122 -21.84 -13.05 3.64
C GLY A 122 -21.00 -13.66 2.52
N ASP A 123 -20.81 -12.88 1.48
CA ASP A 123 -19.99 -13.22 0.33
C ASP A 123 -18.51 -13.04 0.68
N ILE A 124 -17.72 -14.11 0.47
CA ILE A 124 -16.29 -14.14 0.84
C ILE A 124 -15.43 -14.81 -0.22
N ILE A 125 -14.12 -14.55 -0.14
CA ILE A 125 -13.07 -15.36 -0.74
C ILE A 125 -12.31 -16.05 0.38
N ASN A 126 -12.39 -17.37 0.47
CA ASN A 126 -11.55 -18.16 1.38
C ASN A 126 -10.23 -18.48 0.67
N VAL A 127 -9.13 -18.11 1.31
CA VAL A 127 -7.76 -18.36 0.84
C VAL A 127 -7.15 -19.41 1.76
N GLU A 128 -6.66 -20.53 1.21
CA GLU A 128 -6.09 -21.63 1.99
C GLU A 128 -4.83 -22.21 1.34
N CYS A 129 -3.86 -22.59 2.16
CA CYS A 129 -2.67 -23.32 1.75
C CYS A 129 -2.57 -24.62 2.57
N GLU A 130 -2.67 -25.77 1.89
CA GLU A 130 -2.62 -27.07 2.57
C GLU A 130 -1.25 -27.34 3.20
N GLU A 131 -0.16 -26.84 2.61
CA GLU A 131 1.19 -27.10 3.08
C GLU A 131 1.49 -26.42 4.42
N THR A 132 1.00 -25.22 4.65
CA THR A 132 1.14 -24.49 5.91
C THR A 132 0.02 -24.77 6.90
N GLY A 133 -1.11 -25.29 6.41
CA GLY A 133 -2.34 -25.49 7.19
C GLY A 133 -3.05 -24.17 7.55
N LYS A 134 -2.60 -23.04 7.00
CA LYS A 134 -3.21 -21.73 7.24
C LYS A 134 -4.36 -21.44 6.29
N SER A 135 -5.35 -20.71 6.77
CA SER A 135 -6.45 -20.16 5.96
C SER A 135 -6.89 -18.80 6.49
N THR A 136 -7.35 -17.95 5.58
CA THR A 136 -7.95 -16.66 5.91
C THR A 136 -9.13 -16.38 4.98
N GLN A 137 -9.93 -15.38 5.32
CA GLN A 137 -11.11 -15.00 4.55
C GLN A 137 -11.07 -13.51 4.24
N ILE A 138 -11.50 -13.16 3.04
CA ILE A 138 -11.65 -11.79 2.56
C ILE A 138 -13.14 -11.59 2.33
N ALA A 139 -13.77 -10.66 3.03
CA ALA A 139 -15.15 -10.28 2.75
C ALA A 139 -15.22 -9.40 1.48
N PHE A 140 -16.32 -9.46 0.75
CA PHE A 140 -16.48 -8.60 -0.43
C PHE A 140 -16.53 -7.11 -0.06
N ASP A 141 -16.99 -6.79 1.14
CA ASP A 141 -17.00 -5.43 1.68
C ASP A 141 -15.58 -4.91 1.99
N ASP A 142 -14.60 -5.79 2.18
CA ASP A 142 -13.18 -5.42 2.30
C ASP A 142 -12.56 -5.11 0.93
N ILE A 143 -13.13 -5.66 -0.17
CA ILE A 143 -12.67 -5.40 -1.53
C ILE A 143 -13.26 -4.10 -2.09
N ILE A 144 -14.56 -3.86 -1.89
CA ILE A 144 -15.21 -2.60 -2.26
C ILE A 144 -15.58 -1.88 -0.98
N LYS A 145 -14.81 -0.86 -0.64
CA LYS A 145 -15.03 -0.06 0.57
C LYS A 145 -16.05 1.04 0.35
N TYR A 146 -16.82 1.34 1.38
CA TYR A 146 -17.88 2.33 1.38
C TYR A 146 -17.61 3.44 2.39
N ASP A 147 -18.08 4.66 2.09
CA ASP A 147 -18.07 5.79 3.03
C ASP A 147 -19.18 5.61 4.06
N GLU A 148 -18.84 5.02 5.19
CA GLU A 148 -19.75 4.80 6.31
C GLU A 148 -20.24 6.12 6.91
N TYR A 149 -19.41 7.16 6.97
CA TYR A 149 -19.79 8.46 7.51
C TYR A 149 -20.87 9.12 6.64
N THR A 150 -20.69 9.13 5.33
CA THR A 150 -21.71 9.64 4.39
C THR A 150 -22.98 8.82 4.46
N TYR A 151 -22.90 7.52 4.65
CA TYR A 151 -24.06 6.65 4.86
C TYR A 151 -24.84 7.03 6.14
N TYR A 152 -24.16 7.21 7.28
CA TYR A 152 -24.79 7.64 8.53
C TYR A 152 -25.42 9.03 8.44
N MET A 153 -24.81 9.96 7.71
CA MET A 153 -25.29 11.34 7.60
C MET A 153 -26.38 11.54 6.54
N SER A 154 -26.35 10.80 5.43
CA SER A 154 -27.22 11.03 4.27
C SER A 154 -28.11 9.84 3.91
N GLY A 155 -27.81 8.64 4.43
CA GLY A 155 -28.43 7.39 4.03
C GLY A 155 -28.03 6.92 2.62
N GLN A 156 -27.01 7.53 2.01
CA GLN A 156 -26.51 7.15 0.69
C GLN A 156 -25.19 6.39 0.86
N LEU A 157 -25.16 5.14 0.37
CA LEU A 157 -23.93 4.37 0.25
C LEU A 157 -23.12 4.95 -0.91
N SER A 158 -21.87 5.32 -0.65
CA SER A 158 -20.91 5.77 -1.66
C SER A 158 -19.68 4.86 -1.61
N GLU A 159 -19.37 4.26 -2.74
CA GLU A 159 -18.14 3.49 -2.88
C GLU A 159 -16.94 4.44 -2.90
N THR A 160 -15.90 4.13 -2.12
CA THR A 160 -14.70 4.96 -2.00
C THR A 160 -13.50 4.33 -2.66
N GLU A 161 -13.28 3.02 -2.46
CA GLU A 161 -12.07 2.34 -2.86
C GLU A 161 -12.33 0.91 -3.34
N PHE A 162 -11.42 0.41 -4.17
CA PHE A 162 -11.32 -0.99 -4.60
C PHE A 162 -9.98 -1.57 -4.14
N ASP A 163 -10.02 -2.49 -3.18
CA ASP A 163 -8.84 -3.08 -2.51
C ASP A 163 -8.64 -4.57 -2.85
N GLY A 164 -9.05 -4.99 -4.03
CA GLY A 164 -8.96 -6.41 -4.41
C GLY A 164 -7.53 -6.93 -4.47
N GLU A 165 -6.59 -6.10 -4.91
CA GLU A 165 -5.18 -6.46 -5.02
C GLU A 165 -4.54 -6.60 -3.62
N GLY A 166 -4.66 -5.57 -2.78
CA GLY A 166 -4.11 -5.59 -1.43
C GLY A 166 -4.64 -6.76 -0.60
N GLN A 167 -5.94 -7.03 -0.67
CA GLN A 167 -6.57 -8.14 0.07
C GLN A 167 -6.06 -9.51 -0.41
N LEU A 168 -6.03 -9.76 -1.72
CA LEU A 168 -5.61 -11.07 -2.25
C LEU A 168 -4.11 -11.33 -2.03
N THR A 169 -3.26 -10.34 -2.31
CA THR A 169 -1.81 -10.50 -2.16
C THR A 169 -1.43 -10.71 -0.70
N SER A 170 -2.00 -9.93 0.21
CA SER A 170 -1.80 -10.10 1.66
C SER A 170 -2.31 -11.46 2.17
N ALA A 171 -3.49 -11.89 1.71
CA ALA A 171 -4.03 -13.19 2.11
C ALA A 171 -3.16 -14.35 1.62
N ILE A 172 -2.61 -14.27 0.40
CA ILE A 172 -1.68 -15.28 -0.13
C ILE A 172 -0.39 -15.27 0.67
N GLY A 173 0.22 -14.10 0.92
CA GLY A 173 1.40 -13.97 1.77
C GLY A 173 1.17 -14.57 3.16
N TYR A 174 0.00 -14.31 3.78
CA TYR A 174 -0.35 -14.90 5.07
C TYR A 174 -0.41 -16.43 5.05
N VAL A 175 -1.13 -17.01 4.09
CA VAL A 175 -1.31 -18.48 4.10
C VAL A 175 -0.06 -19.22 3.68
N THR A 176 0.83 -18.60 2.92
CA THR A 176 2.09 -19.22 2.45
C THR A 176 3.26 -18.98 3.38
N SER A 177 3.24 -17.91 4.18
CA SER A 177 4.28 -17.64 5.18
C SER A 177 4.26 -18.68 6.30
N THR A 178 5.43 -19.11 6.71
CA THR A 178 5.61 -19.97 7.89
C THR A 178 5.83 -19.15 9.17
N GLU A 179 6.11 -17.86 9.03
CA GLU A 179 6.43 -16.95 10.11
C GLU A 179 5.37 -15.84 10.23
N THR A 180 5.06 -15.46 11.46
CA THR A 180 4.19 -14.33 11.82
C THR A 180 4.96 -13.50 12.81
N LYS A 181 5.12 -12.19 12.55
CA LYS A 181 5.79 -11.28 13.48
C LYS A 181 4.81 -10.74 14.51
N LYS A 182 5.24 -10.67 15.75
CA LYS A 182 4.43 -10.21 16.88
C LYS A 182 4.85 -8.84 17.36
N ILE A 183 3.90 -7.92 17.35
CA ILE A 183 4.03 -6.57 17.88
C ILE A 183 3.38 -6.50 19.26
N TYR A 184 4.15 -6.15 20.27
CA TYR A 184 3.62 -5.90 21.60
C TYR A 184 3.50 -4.38 21.82
N ARG A 185 2.25 -3.87 21.85
CA ARG A 185 1.98 -2.47 22.18
C ARG A 185 1.98 -2.30 23.69
N THR A 186 2.76 -1.36 24.20
CA THR A 186 2.78 -1.06 25.64
C THR A 186 1.48 -0.42 26.12
N SER A 187 1.20 -0.57 27.40
CA SER A 187 0.06 0.03 28.11
C SER A 187 0.41 0.29 29.57
N GLY A 188 -0.26 1.29 30.15
CA GLY A 188 -0.05 1.69 31.56
C GLY A 188 0.37 3.15 31.72
N HIS A 189 0.83 3.81 30.66
CA HIS A 189 1.30 5.19 30.65
C HIS A 189 0.41 6.12 29.81
N GLY A 190 -0.86 5.69 29.57
CA GLY A 190 -1.84 6.46 28.82
C GLY A 190 -1.58 6.45 27.30
N GLU A 191 -0.96 5.38 26.81
CA GLU A 191 -0.68 5.18 25.41
C GLU A 191 -1.95 5.15 24.55
N ALA A 192 -1.83 5.65 23.33
CA ALA A 192 -2.89 5.59 22.35
C ALA A 192 -3.13 4.14 21.85
N THR A 193 -4.29 3.91 21.26
CA THR A 193 -4.66 2.63 20.67
C THR A 193 -4.66 2.72 19.15
N PHE A 194 -4.32 1.62 18.47
CA PHE A 194 -4.37 1.57 17.02
C PHE A 194 -5.80 1.73 16.50
N SER A 195 -5.96 2.50 15.43
CA SER A 195 -7.21 2.61 14.70
C SER A 195 -7.57 1.31 14.00
N THR A 196 -8.80 1.20 13.50
CA THR A 196 -9.22 0.05 12.69
C THR A 196 -8.34 -0.08 11.44
N SER A 197 -8.06 1.02 10.75
CA SER A 197 -7.23 1.04 9.54
C SER A 197 -5.80 0.54 9.81
N VAL A 198 -5.19 0.91 10.95
CA VAL A 198 -3.88 0.41 11.35
C VAL A 198 -3.90 -1.08 11.66
N ASN A 199 -4.92 -1.56 12.39
CA ASN A 199 -5.05 -2.99 12.68
C ASN A 199 -5.28 -3.83 11.43
N GLU A 200 -6.04 -3.33 10.46
CA GLU A 200 -6.21 -3.97 9.15
C GLU A 200 -4.87 -4.05 8.39
N LEU A 201 -4.08 -2.97 8.38
CA LEU A 201 -2.76 -2.96 7.76
C LEU A 201 -1.80 -3.97 8.42
N PHE A 202 -1.79 -4.06 9.73
CA PHE A 202 -0.99 -5.06 10.45
C PHE A 202 -1.42 -6.48 10.09
N SER A 203 -2.72 -6.73 10.08
CA SER A 203 -3.26 -8.02 9.67
C SER A 203 -2.89 -8.39 8.22
N LYS A 204 -2.96 -7.44 7.30
CA LYS A 204 -2.55 -7.61 5.89
C LYS A 204 -1.07 -7.96 5.75
N ASN A 205 -0.22 -7.47 6.63
CA ASN A 205 1.23 -7.70 6.61
C ASN A 205 1.69 -8.82 7.55
N ASN A 206 0.81 -9.73 7.95
CA ASN A 206 1.14 -10.83 8.87
C ASN A 206 1.71 -10.39 10.22
N LEU A 207 1.31 -9.20 10.68
CA LEU A 207 1.70 -8.68 11.96
C LEU A 207 0.59 -8.94 12.98
N GLU A 208 0.88 -9.73 13.99
CA GLU A 208 -0.01 -10.00 15.10
C GLU A 208 0.23 -8.98 16.21
N THR A 209 -0.84 -8.34 16.71
CA THR A 209 -0.71 -7.34 17.77
C THR A 209 -1.21 -7.86 19.10
N SER A 210 -0.45 -7.59 20.15
CA SER A 210 -0.81 -7.88 21.55
C SER A 210 -0.55 -6.66 22.41
N GLU A 211 -1.20 -6.59 23.58
CA GLU A 211 -0.95 -5.55 24.56
C GLU A 211 -0.10 -6.08 25.72
N ILE A 212 0.87 -5.29 26.17
CA ILE A 212 1.71 -5.61 27.31
C ILE A 212 1.78 -4.42 28.26
N ASN A 213 1.66 -4.70 29.55
CA ASN A 213 1.91 -3.72 30.61
C ASN A 213 3.24 -4.08 31.31
N LEU A 214 4.28 -3.27 31.06
CA LEU A 214 5.64 -3.53 31.55
C LEU A 214 5.74 -3.43 33.06
N SER A 215 4.95 -2.56 33.71
CA SER A 215 4.90 -2.48 35.18
C SER A 215 4.37 -3.75 35.84
N MET A 216 3.60 -4.56 35.13
CA MET A 216 3.02 -5.80 35.63
C MET A 216 3.79 -7.05 35.21
N ASN A 217 4.64 -6.93 34.19
CA ASN A 217 5.42 -8.02 33.62
C ASN A 217 6.90 -7.86 33.94
N ALA A 218 7.51 -8.92 34.44
CA ALA A 218 8.92 -8.90 34.86
C ALA A 218 9.90 -8.97 33.66
N GLN A 219 9.41 -9.24 32.46
CA GLN A 219 10.21 -9.35 31.24
C GLN A 219 9.33 -9.13 30.00
N ILE A 220 9.95 -8.71 28.91
CA ILE A 220 9.34 -8.69 27.58
C ILE A 220 9.27 -10.15 27.08
N PRO A 221 8.16 -10.58 26.46
CA PRO A 221 8.03 -11.95 25.94
C PRO A 221 9.13 -12.30 24.91
N GLU A 222 9.63 -13.54 24.95
CA GLU A 222 10.63 -14.05 24.01
C GLU A 222 10.15 -14.04 22.53
N ASP A 223 8.84 -14.05 22.33
CA ASP A 223 8.20 -13.97 21.02
C ASP A 223 7.83 -12.54 20.60
N CYS A 224 8.42 -11.53 21.23
CA CYS A 224 8.28 -10.13 20.87
C CYS A 224 9.25 -9.77 19.74
N ASP A 225 8.74 -9.64 18.50
CA ASP A 225 9.56 -9.18 17.38
C ASP A 225 9.69 -7.65 17.35
N LEU A 226 8.69 -6.91 17.86
CA LEU A 226 8.70 -5.45 17.95
C LEU A 226 7.93 -4.97 19.18
N LEU A 227 8.60 -4.19 20.03
CA LEU A 227 7.95 -3.46 21.12
C LEU A 227 7.51 -2.09 20.64
N PHE A 228 6.21 -1.78 20.78
CA PHE A 228 5.62 -0.58 20.22
C PHE A 228 5.09 0.35 21.32
N LEU A 229 5.68 1.55 21.43
CA LEU A 229 5.25 2.60 22.34
C LEU A 229 4.51 3.68 21.56
N TYR A 230 3.19 3.79 21.75
CA TYR A 230 2.35 4.68 20.95
C TYR A 230 1.87 5.87 21.78
N ALA A 231 2.49 7.02 21.60
CA ALA A 231 2.11 8.31 22.19
C ALA A 231 1.83 8.22 23.71
N PRO A 232 2.79 7.78 24.53
CA PRO A 232 2.59 7.73 25.98
C PRO A 232 2.34 9.13 26.53
N SER A 233 1.36 9.27 27.42
CA SER A 233 1.01 10.53 28.08
C SER A 233 1.66 10.71 29.46
N SER A 234 2.49 9.75 29.88
CA SER A 234 3.35 9.81 31.05
C SER A 234 4.60 8.96 30.83
N ASP A 235 5.69 9.31 31.52
CA ASP A 235 6.96 8.60 31.39
C ASP A 235 6.89 7.18 31.98
N ILE A 236 7.75 6.31 31.48
CA ILE A 236 7.99 4.96 32.02
C ILE A 236 8.81 5.05 33.30
N THR A 237 8.73 4.04 34.14
CA THR A 237 9.53 3.92 35.36
C THR A 237 10.98 3.51 35.07
N ASP A 238 11.89 3.67 36.03
CA ASP A 238 13.28 3.23 35.92
C ASP A 238 13.40 1.71 35.67
N ASP A 239 12.50 0.92 36.27
CA ASP A 239 12.49 -0.53 36.11
C ASP A 239 12.04 -0.91 34.67
N GLU A 240 11.04 -0.24 34.12
CA GLU A 240 10.58 -0.43 32.74
C GLU A 240 11.61 0.03 31.71
N LYS A 241 12.30 1.14 31.99
CA LYS A 241 13.43 1.61 31.20
C LYS A 241 14.49 0.51 31.08
N THR A 242 14.89 -0.09 32.22
CA THR A 242 15.88 -1.18 32.26
C THR A 242 15.40 -2.38 31.42
N LEU A 243 14.11 -2.75 31.49
CA LEU A 243 13.56 -3.84 30.67
C LEU A 243 13.67 -3.57 29.16
N ILE A 244 13.43 -2.32 28.75
CA ILE A 244 13.54 -1.94 27.34
C ILE A 244 15.01 -1.89 26.89
N GLU A 245 15.91 -1.37 27.75
CA GLU A 245 17.35 -1.33 27.50
C GLU A 245 17.92 -2.75 27.35
N ASP A 246 17.56 -3.68 28.24
CA ASP A 246 17.95 -5.09 28.17
C ASP A 246 17.42 -5.75 26.88
N TYR A 247 16.15 -5.53 26.53
CA TYR A 247 15.55 -6.04 25.29
C TYR A 247 16.28 -5.53 24.03
N LEU A 248 16.64 -4.25 24.00
CA LEU A 248 17.43 -3.66 22.92
C LEU A 248 18.87 -4.20 22.89
N ALA A 249 19.48 -4.45 24.05
CA ALA A 249 20.83 -5.02 24.15
C ALA A 249 20.89 -6.46 23.62
N ASP A 250 19.77 -7.20 23.73
CA ASP A 250 19.60 -8.55 23.22
C ASP A 250 19.14 -8.58 21.74
N GLY A 251 19.31 -7.47 20.98
CA GLY A 251 18.98 -7.41 19.55
C GLY A 251 17.50 -7.10 19.27
N GLY A 252 16.70 -6.75 20.26
CA GLY A 252 15.28 -6.42 20.11
C GLY A 252 15.02 -5.15 19.32
N ASN A 253 13.80 -5.01 18.77
CA ASN A 253 13.36 -3.86 18.00
C ASN A 253 12.31 -3.06 18.77
N VAL A 254 12.47 -1.73 18.78
CA VAL A 254 11.53 -0.80 19.44
C VAL A 254 11.04 0.24 18.44
N TYR A 255 9.73 0.48 18.44
CA TYR A 255 9.10 1.54 17.68
C TYR A 255 8.42 2.53 18.63
N LEU A 256 8.86 3.77 18.61
CA LEU A 256 8.33 4.85 19.44
C LEU A 256 7.68 5.92 18.57
N ILE A 257 6.40 6.20 18.81
CA ILE A 257 5.74 7.39 18.29
C ILE A 257 5.54 8.36 19.46
N LEU A 258 6.04 9.58 19.33
CA LEU A 258 5.80 10.64 20.30
C LEU A 258 4.39 11.20 20.15
N GLY A 259 3.72 11.47 21.26
CA GLY A 259 2.43 12.17 21.26
C GLY A 259 2.59 13.66 20.96
N THR A 260 1.45 14.33 20.73
CA THR A 260 1.42 15.79 20.51
C THR A 260 1.47 16.60 21.79
N ASP A 261 1.27 15.99 22.96
CA ASP A 261 1.31 16.68 24.24
C ASP A 261 2.76 16.93 24.71
N GLU A 262 3.01 18.10 25.34
CA GLU A 262 4.27 18.36 26.04
C GLU A 262 4.30 17.58 27.35
N VAL A 263 4.84 16.39 27.32
CA VAL A 263 5.01 15.51 28.49
C VAL A 263 6.49 15.35 28.79
N ASP A 264 6.83 15.32 30.06
CA ASP A 264 8.18 14.95 30.53
C ASP A 264 8.34 13.42 30.40
N LEU A 265 9.19 12.99 29.47
CA LEU A 265 9.48 11.60 29.13
C LEU A 265 10.95 11.26 29.36
N SER A 266 11.54 11.76 30.46
CA SER A 266 12.98 11.70 30.75
C SER A 266 13.58 10.28 30.61
N ASN A 267 12.86 9.23 31.00
CA ASN A 267 13.33 7.85 30.88
C ASN A 267 13.29 7.36 29.44
N LEU A 268 12.21 7.65 28.70
CA LEU A 268 12.14 7.34 27.26
C LEU A 268 13.15 8.14 26.46
N GLU A 269 13.32 9.44 26.77
CA GLU A 269 14.30 10.29 26.12
C GLU A 269 15.74 9.81 26.35
N ALA A 270 16.02 9.20 27.51
CA ALA A 270 17.33 8.60 27.77
C ALA A 270 17.59 7.39 26.85
N ILE A 271 16.61 6.50 26.64
CA ILE A 271 16.74 5.40 25.69
C ILE A 271 16.97 5.94 24.28
N VAL A 272 16.21 6.95 23.87
CA VAL A 272 16.36 7.59 22.56
C VAL A 272 17.74 8.22 22.39
N ALA A 273 18.28 8.80 23.47
CA ALA A 273 19.64 9.40 23.49
C ALA A 273 20.75 8.35 23.35
N ASP A 274 20.59 7.16 23.92
CA ASP A 274 21.52 6.04 23.76
C ASP A 274 21.59 5.52 22.32
N TYR A 275 20.56 5.85 21.52
CA TYR A 275 20.46 5.59 20.08
C TYR A 275 20.78 6.85 19.23
N GLY A 276 21.43 7.84 19.81
CA GLY A 276 21.97 9.02 19.09
C GLY A 276 20.93 10.02 18.63
N LEU A 277 19.74 10.02 19.22
CA LEU A 277 18.65 10.94 18.93
C LEU A 277 18.26 11.72 20.20
N GLY A 278 17.96 13.01 20.07
CA GLY A 278 17.45 13.83 21.16
C GLY A 278 16.15 14.52 20.75
N ARG A 279 15.20 14.68 21.65
CA ARG A 279 13.99 15.45 21.39
C ARG A 279 14.31 16.95 21.50
N ALA A 280 13.96 17.71 20.46
CA ALA A 280 14.00 19.16 20.50
C ALA A 280 12.88 19.73 21.38
N ASP A 281 13.18 20.79 22.09
CA ASP A 281 12.18 21.44 22.93
C ASP A 281 11.12 22.18 22.12
N GLY A 282 9.84 21.97 22.43
CA GLY A 282 8.71 22.66 21.85
C GLY A 282 8.14 21.98 20.60
N TYR A 283 7.30 22.70 19.84
CA TYR A 283 6.67 22.22 18.62
C TYR A 283 7.38 22.73 17.40
N ILE A 284 7.42 21.92 16.37
CA ILE A 284 8.03 22.29 15.10
C ILE A 284 7.04 23.04 14.23
N ALA A 285 7.49 24.20 13.73
CA ALA A 285 6.80 24.99 12.71
C ALA A 285 7.66 25.05 11.45
N ASP A 286 7.13 24.66 10.29
CA ASP A 286 7.81 24.73 8.99
C ASP A 286 7.15 25.79 8.11
N MET A 287 7.87 26.87 7.80
CA MET A 287 7.35 27.96 6.98
C MET A 287 7.31 27.64 5.50
N GLN A 288 8.07 26.66 5.03
CA GLN A 288 8.20 26.32 3.62
C GLN A 288 7.28 25.16 3.23
N ARG A 289 7.16 24.15 4.10
CA ARG A 289 6.45 22.91 3.81
C ARG A 289 5.25 22.73 4.75
N CYS A 290 4.30 23.66 4.69
CA CYS A 290 3.10 23.65 5.53
C CYS A 290 1.80 23.53 4.72
N TYR A 291 0.79 22.92 5.33
CA TYR A 291 -0.54 22.81 4.75
C TYR A 291 -1.36 24.09 5.00
N GLN A 292 -1.87 24.72 3.94
CA GLN A 292 -2.78 25.88 3.98
C GLN A 292 -2.30 27.04 4.89
N ASN A 293 -1.00 27.30 4.94
CA ASN A 293 -0.35 28.30 5.82
C ASN A 293 -0.48 27.98 7.34
N ASN A 294 -0.83 26.77 7.71
CA ASN A 294 -0.68 26.29 9.07
C ASN A 294 0.74 25.72 9.24
N TYR A 295 1.64 26.47 9.84
CA TYR A 295 3.05 26.11 9.98
C TYR A 295 3.28 24.86 10.84
N TYR A 296 2.32 24.47 11.68
CA TYR A 296 2.34 23.26 12.50
C TYR A 296 1.73 22.02 11.80
N ALA A 297 1.21 22.20 10.59
CA ALA A 297 0.76 21.12 9.73
C ALA A 297 1.80 20.92 8.62
N ILE A 298 2.71 19.97 8.81
CA ILE A 298 3.96 19.85 8.05
C ILE A 298 3.88 18.74 7.03
N PHE A 299 4.34 19.01 5.80
CA PHE A 299 4.69 18.00 4.81
C PHE A 299 6.19 17.72 4.86
N PRO A 300 6.66 16.67 5.56
CA PRO A 300 8.08 16.37 5.67
C PRO A 300 8.75 16.20 4.29
N GLN A 301 10.06 16.39 4.25
CA GLN A 301 10.91 15.88 3.18
C GLN A 301 11.15 14.40 3.48
N LEU A 302 10.84 13.54 2.50
CA LEU A 302 10.99 12.10 2.63
C LEU A 302 12.32 11.65 2.02
N THR A 303 13.03 10.77 2.73
CA THR A 303 14.20 10.05 2.20
C THR A 303 13.85 8.58 2.17
N LEU A 304 13.34 8.14 1.03
CA LEU A 304 12.80 6.81 0.81
C LEU A 304 13.88 5.91 0.22
N THR A 305 14.49 5.07 1.04
CA THR A 305 15.52 4.10 0.64
C THR A 305 15.05 2.68 0.91
N GLY A 306 15.25 1.78 -0.04
CA GLY A 306 14.82 0.38 0.10
C GLY A 306 13.30 0.28 0.29
N ASP A 307 12.89 -0.54 1.24
CA ASP A 307 11.48 -0.86 1.50
C ASP A 307 10.65 0.34 1.99
N LEU A 308 11.27 1.38 2.52
CA LEU A 308 10.56 2.60 2.94
C LEU A 308 9.82 3.30 1.80
N GLY A 309 10.29 3.13 0.56
CA GLY A 309 9.67 3.73 -0.63
C GLY A 309 8.58 2.88 -1.30
N GLN A 310 8.38 1.67 -0.84
CA GLN A 310 7.47 0.74 -1.50
C GLN A 310 6.01 1.23 -1.40
N GLY A 311 5.29 1.24 -2.51
CA GLY A 311 3.88 1.66 -2.58
C GLY A 311 3.62 3.17 -2.37
N ILE A 312 4.64 3.98 -2.06
CA ILE A 312 4.51 5.44 -1.94
C ILE A 312 4.22 6.06 -3.32
N LYS A 313 3.12 6.80 -3.44
CA LYS A 313 2.65 7.33 -4.73
C LYS A 313 2.88 8.83 -4.89
N ASN A 314 2.55 9.58 -3.87
CA ASN A 314 2.53 11.05 -3.95
C ASN A 314 3.69 11.69 -3.19
N GLU A 315 4.44 10.91 -2.41
CA GLU A 315 5.46 11.38 -1.46
C GLU A 315 4.90 12.47 -0.52
N MET A 316 3.62 12.34 -0.18
CA MET A 316 2.89 13.30 0.64
C MET A 316 2.45 12.67 1.96
N VAL A 317 3.14 13.03 3.01
CA VAL A 317 2.81 12.69 4.41
C VAL A 317 2.48 13.97 5.14
N LEU A 318 1.41 14.00 5.92
CA LEU A 318 1.02 15.16 6.72
C LEU A 318 1.20 14.85 8.21
N LEU A 319 1.96 15.68 8.89
CA LEU A 319 2.12 15.63 10.34
C LEU A 319 1.58 16.91 10.98
N LEU A 320 0.90 16.75 12.11
CA LEU A 320 0.34 17.87 12.89
C LEU A 320 1.02 17.97 14.25
N ASN A 321 1.32 19.19 14.67
CA ASN A 321 1.86 19.51 16.00
C ASN A 321 3.02 18.59 16.40
N SER A 322 3.94 18.36 15.48
CA SER A 322 5.08 17.47 15.69
C SER A 322 6.07 18.05 16.66
N HIS A 323 6.69 17.20 17.46
CA HIS A 323 7.97 17.50 18.07
C HIS A 323 9.09 17.35 17.03
N GLY A 324 10.29 17.81 17.33
CA GLY A 324 11.46 17.59 16.50
C GLY A 324 12.42 16.61 17.17
N LEU A 325 13.22 15.94 16.35
CA LEU A 325 14.36 15.18 16.81
C LEU A 325 15.64 15.82 16.26
N GLU A 326 16.70 15.74 17.03
CA GLU A 326 18.05 16.17 16.67
C GLU A 326 19.01 14.98 16.76
N LYS A 327 19.97 14.92 15.84
CA LYS A 327 21.02 13.91 15.91
C LYS A 327 22.05 14.34 16.95
N LEU A 328 22.29 13.48 17.93
CA LEU A 328 23.31 13.70 18.95
C LEU A 328 24.68 13.25 18.43
N ASP A 329 25.73 13.98 18.84
CA ASP A 329 27.11 13.54 18.60
C ASP A 329 27.40 12.32 19.49
N THR A 330 27.68 11.18 18.89
CA THR A 330 28.07 9.95 19.57
C THR A 330 29.43 9.46 19.06
N GLU A 331 30.24 8.92 19.94
CA GLU A 331 31.50 8.26 19.61
C GLU A 331 31.31 6.73 19.38
N ASP A 332 30.06 6.24 19.40
CA ASP A 332 29.73 4.82 19.22
C ASP A 332 29.74 4.44 17.72
N ASP A 333 30.80 3.79 17.29
CA ASP A 333 30.97 3.32 15.90
C ASP A 333 29.98 2.18 15.52
N ALA A 334 29.35 1.52 16.50
CA ALA A 334 28.36 0.47 16.30
C ALA A 334 26.96 1.06 15.97
N LEU A 335 26.78 2.37 16.17
CA LEU A 335 25.49 3.04 15.98
C LEU A 335 25.40 3.75 14.63
N THR A 336 24.31 3.48 13.90
CA THR A 336 23.96 4.15 12.65
C THR A 336 22.57 4.74 12.74
N VAL A 337 22.44 6.05 12.51
CA VAL A 337 21.15 6.76 12.47
C VAL A 337 20.83 7.18 11.05
N SER A 338 19.70 6.68 10.51
CA SER A 338 19.17 7.00 9.21
C SER A 338 17.84 7.73 9.34
N THR A 339 17.70 8.89 8.70
CA THR A 339 16.48 9.71 8.74
C THR A 339 15.63 9.40 7.50
N PHE A 340 14.31 9.27 7.69
CA PHE A 340 13.37 9.08 6.58
C PHE A 340 12.33 10.21 6.46
N MET A 341 12.16 11.03 7.51
CA MET A 341 11.36 12.27 7.48
C MET A 341 12.12 13.41 8.13
N GLU A 342 12.21 14.54 7.44
CA GLU A 342 12.84 15.75 7.94
C GLU A 342 12.02 16.99 7.57
N THR A 343 12.18 18.06 8.33
CA THR A 343 11.63 19.38 7.98
C THR A 343 12.44 20.06 6.88
N SER A 344 11.94 21.18 6.37
CA SER A 344 12.77 22.08 5.55
C SER A 344 13.82 22.79 6.42
N THR A 345 14.78 23.44 5.77
CA THR A 345 15.76 24.29 6.43
C THR A 345 15.19 25.62 6.95
N GLN A 346 13.91 25.91 6.70
CA GLN A 346 13.19 27.10 7.18
C GLN A 346 12.16 26.72 8.25
N SER A 347 12.56 25.85 9.15
CA SER A 347 11.75 25.41 10.28
C SER A 347 12.29 25.91 11.60
N TYR A 348 11.45 25.89 12.60
CA TYR A 348 11.69 26.41 13.92
C TYR A 348 11.11 25.47 14.96
N ALA A 349 11.88 25.19 16.02
CA ALA A 349 11.32 24.65 17.26
C ALA A 349 10.80 25.82 18.09
N VAL A 350 9.50 25.86 18.34
CA VAL A 350 8.77 26.97 18.95
C VAL A 350 8.40 26.61 20.37
N ARG A 351 8.83 27.46 21.34
CA ARG A 351 8.54 27.35 22.78
C ARG A 351 7.85 28.62 23.26
N GLU A 352 7.33 28.59 24.47
CA GLU A 352 6.74 29.80 25.08
C GLU A 352 7.72 30.97 25.22
N ASP A 353 9.00 30.69 25.42
CA ASP A 353 10.06 31.68 25.70
C ASP A 353 10.94 32.02 24.49
N GLY A 354 10.69 31.40 23.31
CA GLY A 354 11.47 31.68 22.11
C GLY A 354 11.34 30.60 21.04
N GLU A 355 12.08 30.81 19.96
CA GLU A 355 12.14 29.89 18.82
C GLU A 355 13.61 29.61 18.47
N THR A 356 13.89 28.40 17.98
CA THR A 356 15.21 27.98 17.51
C THR A 356 15.09 27.56 16.05
N GLU A 357 15.78 28.27 15.17
CA GLU A 357 15.82 27.91 13.72
C GLU A 357 16.72 26.69 13.51
N GLY A 358 16.23 25.73 12.70
CA GLY A 358 16.98 24.52 12.39
C GLY A 358 16.22 23.59 11.44
N GLN A 359 16.91 22.58 10.94
CA GLN A 359 16.27 21.44 10.29
C GLN A 359 16.14 20.34 11.33
N TYR A 360 14.93 19.80 11.47
CA TYR A 360 14.60 18.80 12.48
C TYR A 360 14.21 17.48 11.83
N ILE A 361 14.60 16.38 12.47
CA ILE A 361 14.19 15.05 12.10
C ILE A 361 12.77 14.83 12.62
N LEU A 362 11.89 14.24 11.79
CA LEU A 362 10.52 13.89 12.14
C LEU A 362 10.29 12.38 12.15
N GLY A 363 11.23 11.63 11.59
CA GLY A 363 11.25 10.17 11.60
C GLY A 363 12.64 9.63 11.32
N ALA A 364 13.12 8.73 12.16
CA ALA A 364 14.43 8.11 12.03
C ALA A 364 14.44 6.65 12.49
N VAL A 365 15.38 5.88 11.94
CA VAL A 365 15.72 4.54 12.37
C VAL A 365 17.18 4.55 12.84
N ALA A 366 17.40 4.22 14.09
CA ALA A 366 18.72 4.01 14.66
C ALA A 366 18.98 2.50 14.77
N LYS A 367 20.11 2.04 14.21
CA LYS A 367 20.55 0.63 14.24
C LYS A 367 21.82 0.54 15.05
N LYS A 368 21.88 -0.40 15.97
CA LYS A 368 23.04 -0.66 16.79
C LYS A 368 23.42 -2.14 16.73
N THR A 369 24.69 -2.41 16.40
CA THR A 369 25.23 -3.78 16.43
C THR A 369 25.45 -4.19 17.88
N CYS A 370 24.83 -5.30 18.29
CA CYS A 370 24.97 -5.85 19.63
C CYS A 370 26.25 -6.71 19.70
N ASP A 371 27.09 -6.48 20.70
CA ASP A 371 28.21 -7.39 21.00
C ASP A 371 27.62 -8.66 21.65
N THR A 372 27.45 -9.73 20.89
CA THR A 372 27.23 -11.07 21.46
C THR A 372 28.54 -11.50 22.12
N GLY A 373 28.67 -11.15 23.40
CA GLY A 373 29.89 -11.40 24.14
C GLY A 373 30.19 -12.88 24.38
N ASP A 374 30.87 -13.53 23.47
CA ASP A 374 31.67 -14.69 23.75
C ASP A 374 33.13 -14.24 24.01
N GLU A 375 33.38 -13.71 25.23
CA GLU A 375 34.70 -13.68 25.82
C GLU A 375 35.13 -15.10 26.16
N ASP A 376 35.54 -15.92 25.19
CA ASP A 376 36.36 -17.10 25.36
C ASP A 376 37.22 -17.36 24.11
N THR A 377 38.02 -16.38 23.69
CA THR A 377 39.13 -16.66 22.81
C THR A 377 40.34 -17.10 23.61
N ASN A 378 40.46 -18.39 23.87
CA ASN A 378 41.78 -19.01 24.00
C ASN A 378 42.50 -18.84 22.66
N GLU A 379 43.49 -17.95 22.66
CA GLU A 379 44.55 -17.94 21.63
C GLU A 379 45.21 -19.30 21.60
N ASP A 380 44.97 -20.08 20.56
CA ASP A 380 45.86 -21.07 19.93
C ASP A 380 45.01 -22.03 19.09
N GLU A 381 44.88 -21.80 17.77
CA GLU A 381 45.07 -22.82 16.72
C GLU A 381 44.73 -22.19 15.35
N GLU A 382 45.79 -22.11 14.53
CA GLU A 382 45.66 -21.89 13.08
C GLU A 382 44.92 -23.09 12.45
N ASP A 383 43.69 -22.92 12.01
CA ASP A 383 43.14 -23.75 10.94
C ASP A 383 42.22 -22.91 10.03
N ALA A 384 42.60 -22.82 8.77
CA ALA A 384 41.86 -22.14 7.73
C ALA A 384 40.77 -23.07 7.19
N GLY A 385 39.51 -22.73 7.46
CA GLY A 385 38.40 -23.46 6.85
C GLY A 385 37.03 -22.91 7.15
N SER A 386 36.40 -22.29 6.12
CA SER A 386 35.00 -21.93 5.96
C SER A 386 34.37 -21.03 7.06
N GLY A 387 34.43 -19.72 6.80
CA GLY A 387 33.67 -18.76 7.62
C GLY A 387 32.16 -18.90 7.41
N ASP A 388 31.50 -19.48 8.34
CA ASP A 388 30.15 -18.99 8.70
C ASP A 388 30.41 -17.68 9.44
N THR A 389 30.12 -16.56 8.80
CA THR A 389 29.98 -15.26 9.45
C THR A 389 28.78 -15.41 10.36
N GLU A 390 29.03 -15.51 11.68
CA GLU A 390 27.97 -15.31 12.67
C GLU A 390 27.37 -13.92 12.42
N GLU A 391 26.11 -13.85 12.03
CA GLU A 391 25.40 -12.61 11.83
C GLU A 391 25.30 -11.93 13.21
N SER A 392 26.00 -10.81 13.36
CA SER A 392 25.92 -10.00 14.56
C SER A 392 24.46 -9.51 14.74
N GLU A 393 23.87 -9.76 15.88
CA GLU A 393 22.52 -9.27 16.19
C GLU A 393 22.49 -7.75 16.14
N VAL A 394 21.46 -7.18 15.53
CA VAL A 394 21.30 -5.75 15.33
C VAL A 394 19.98 -5.31 15.94
N SER A 395 20.07 -4.48 16.98
CA SER A 395 18.88 -3.83 17.53
C SER A 395 18.48 -2.60 16.72
N ARG A 396 17.17 -2.31 16.72
CA ARG A 396 16.63 -1.15 16.01
C ARG A 396 15.72 -0.34 16.92
N LEU A 397 15.92 0.99 16.91
CA LEU A 397 15.01 1.96 17.50
C LEU A 397 14.48 2.86 16.40
N THR A 398 13.19 2.72 16.06
CA THR A 398 12.50 3.63 15.16
C THR A 398 11.75 4.66 15.97
N VAL A 399 11.97 5.96 15.68
CA VAL A 399 11.30 7.06 16.36
C VAL A 399 10.58 7.96 15.37
N VAL A 400 9.29 8.21 15.62
CA VAL A 400 8.46 9.15 14.88
C VAL A 400 8.01 10.26 15.81
N ALA A 401 8.16 11.50 15.37
CA ALA A 401 8.00 12.70 16.20
C ALA A 401 6.54 13.19 16.33
N SER A 402 5.56 12.48 15.80
CA SER A 402 4.14 12.83 15.90
C SER A 402 3.22 11.63 15.74
N ASP A 403 2.26 11.48 16.64
CA ASP A 403 1.19 10.47 16.58
C ASP A 403 0.21 10.70 15.43
N SER A 404 0.22 11.92 14.88
CA SER A 404 -0.61 12.28 13.73
C SER A 404 -0.26 11.49 12.45
N LEU A 405 0.90 10.81 12.41
CA LEU A 405 1.25 9.92 11.30
C LEU A 405 0.17 8.86 11.05
N ILE A 406 -0.39 8.31 12.12
CA ILE A 406 -1.39 7.22 12.06
C ILE A 406 -2.72 7.58 12.74
N SER A 407 -2.96 8.87 13.01
CA SER A 407 -4.24 9.33 13.55
C SER A 407 -5.36 9.19 12.53
N SER A 408 -6.48 8.56 12.91
CA SER A 408 -7.68 8.42 12.08
C SER A 408 -8.25 9.78 11.63
N ASP A 409 -8.02 10.84 12.39
CA ASP A 409 -8.43 12.21 12.01
C ASP A 409 -7.76 12.70 10.72
N ILE A 410 -6.59 12.13 10.38
CA ILE A 410 -5.87 12.43 9.13
C ILE A 410 -6.09 11.32 8.12
N THR A 411 -5.84 10.08 8.50
CA THR A 411 -5.78 8.94 7.60
C THR A 411 -7.13 8.58 6.98
N ASP A 412 -8.22 8.75 7.74
CA ASP A 412 -9.57 8.45 7.27
C ASP A 412 -10.19 9.61 6.46
N GLN A 413 -9.67 10.85 6.63
CA GLN A 413 -10.20 12.03 5.95
C GLN A 413 -9.42 12.42 4.69
N LEU A 414 -8.13 12.09 4.63
CA LEU A 414 -7.21 12.48 3.56
C LEU A 414 -6.57 11.23 2.91
N THR A 415 -7.39 10.48 2.19
CA THR A 415 -7.00 9.21 1.55
C THR A 415 -5.95 9.34 0.44
N THR A 416 -5.58 10.56 0.04
CA THR A 416 -4.53 10.84 -0.94
C THR A 416 -3.13 10.97 -0.34
N LEU A 417 -3.02 10.90 0.99
CA LEU A 417 -1.75 10.96 1.72
C LEU A 417 -1.13 9.57 1.85
N ASP A 418 0.18 9.52 1.81
CA ASP A 418 0.95 8.28 1.97
C ASP A 418 1.30 7.99 3.46
N ASN A 419 0.54 8.55 4.41
CA ASN A 419 0.79 8.41 5.84
C ASN A 419 0.81 6.94 6.29
N LEU A 420 -0.23 6.20 5.96
CA LEU A 420 -0.36 4.79 6.37
C LEU A 420 0.64 3.90 5.63
N THR A 421 0.92 4.18 4.36
CA THR A 421 1.92 3.43 3.58
C THR A 421 3.32 3.62 4.17
N LEU A 422 3.72 4.88 4.42
CA LEU A 422 5.01 5.14 5.05
C LEU A 422 5.10 4.53 6.45
N PHE A 423 4.01 4.58 7.22
CA PHE A 423 3.97 3.99 8.55
C PHE A 423 4.22 2.48 8.49
N VAL A 424 3.45 1.72 7.68
CA VAL A 424 3.63 0.28 7.59
C VAL A 424 5.01 -0.08 7.07
N ASN A 425 5.52 0.64 6.07
CA ASN A 425 6.88 0.46 5.55
C ASN A 425 7.94 0.66 6.64
N SER A 426 7.77 1.67 7.49
CA SER A 426 8.70 1.94 8.61
C SER A 426 8.61 0.89 9.72
N VAL A 427 7.45 0.28 9.93
CA VAL A 427 7.30 -0.88 10.84
C VAL A 427 7.98 -2.12 10.25
N MET A 428 7.71 -2.42 8.98
CA MET A 428 8.30 -3.57 8.27
C MET A 428 9.83 -3.49 8.19
N ASN A 429 10.39 -2.29 8.08
CA ASN A 429 11.84 -2.06 8.07
C ASN A 429 12.56 -2.46 9.38
N ASN A 430 11.82 -2.85 10.42
CA ASN A 430 12.40 -3.43 11.64
C ASN A 430 12.61 -4.96 11.52
N PHE A 431 12.12 -5.60 10.46
CA PHE A 431 12.25 -7.04 10.23
C PHE A 431 13.12 -7.28 8.99
N ASP A 432 14.08 -8.18 9.08
CA ASP A 432 14.96 -8.51 7.93
C ASP A 432 14.37 -9.58 7.02
N ASP A 433 13.38 -10.36 7.52
CA ASP A 433 12.90 -11.59 6.87
C ASP A 433 11.48 -11.45 6.30
N VAL A 434 10.89 -10.26 6.30
CA VAL A 434 9.47 -10.08 5.90
C VAL A 434 9.40 -9.14 4.72
N GLU A 435 8.88 -9.65 3.59
CA GLU A 435 8.56 -8.81 2.44
C GLU A 435 7.38 -7.90 2.75
N ASN A 436 7.55 -6.63 2.47
CA ASN A 436 6.50 -5.64 2.69
C ASN A 436 5.47 -5.69 1.55
N VAL A 437 4.21 -5.97 1.89
CA VAL A 437 3.08 -6.02 0.94
C VAL A 437 2.22 -4.75 1.10
N ALA A 438 2.84 -3.58 1.02
CA ALA A 438 2.12 -2.32 1.09
C ALA A 438 1.43 -1.98 -0.25
N ILE A 439 0.29 -2.61 -0.52
CA ILE A 439 -0.52 -2.34 -1.70
C ILE A 439 -1.72 -1.49 -1.28
N GLU A 440 -1.76 -0.27 -1.77
CA GLU A 440 -2.88 0.63 -1.52
C GLU A 440 -4.13 0.28 -2.33
N ALA A 441 -5.29 0.47 -1.70
CA ALA A 441 -6.57 0.40 -2.37
C ALA A 441 -6.69 1.47 -3.48
N LYS A 442 -7.33 1.14 -4.59
CA LYS A 442 -7.53 2.05 -5.72
C LYS A 442 -8.80 2.87 -5.52
N SER A 443 -8.69 4.20 -5.58
CA SER A 443 -9.83 5.09 -5.41
C SER A 443 -10.90 4.87 -6.48
N LEU A 444 -12.14 4.69 -6.05
CA LEU A 444 -13.33 4.66 -6.91
C LEU A 444 -13.96 6.05 -7.09
N SER A 445 -13.43 7.07 -6.42
CA SER A 445 -13.88 8.43 -6.60
C SER A 445 -13.62 8.89 -8.02
N VAL A 446 -14.69 9.27 -8.72
CA VAL A 446 -14.58 9.86 -10.06
C VAL A 446 -14.01 11.27 -9.89
N GLU A 447 -12.72 11.43 -10.14
CA GLU A 447 -12.17 12.77 -10.34
C GLU A 447 -12.89 13.41 -11.51
N GLN A 448 -13.76 14.36 -11.23
CA GLN A 448 -14.33 15.21 -12.27
C GLN A 448 -13.23 16.16 -12.76
N ASN A 449 -12.34 15.64 -13.61
CA ASN A 449 -11.41 16.45 -14.39
C ASN A 449 -12.24 17.32 -15.32
N THR A 450 -12.73 18.46 -14.81
CA THR A 450 -13.27 19.51 -15.68
C THR A 450 -12.09 20.11 -16.44
N PRO A 451 -11.95 19.83 -17.74
CA PRO A 451 -10.82 20.37 -18.50
C PRO A 451 -10.86 21.90 -18.43
N VAL A 452 -9.77 22.53 -18.06
CA VAL A 452 -9.62 23.99 -17.85
C VAL A 452 -10.14 24.81 -19.06
N HIS A 453 -10.32 24.17 -20.21
CA HIS A 453 -10.85 24.75 -21.45
C HIS A 453 -12.02 23.95 -22.05
N ALA A 454 -12.89 23.36 -21.22
CA ALA A 454 -14.03 22.56 -21.69
C ALA A 454 -14.89 23.29 -22.75
N GLY A 455 -15.15 24.56 -22.55
CA GLY A 455 -15.91 25.37 -23.52
C GLY A 455 -15.20 25.54 -24.88
N THR A 456 -13.89 25.69 -24.89
CA THR A 456 -13.09 25.83 -26.13
C THR A 456 -13.01 24.50 -26.89
N ILE A 457 -12.80 23.39 -26.15
CA ILE A 457 -12.75 22.03 -26.72
C ILE A 457 -14.11 21.65 -27.31
N SER A 458 -15.19 21.92 -26.60
CA SER A 458 -16.57 21.67 -27.05
C SER A 458 -16.88 22.50 -28.32
N LEU A 459 -16.47 23.75 -28.36
CA LEU A 459 -16.66 24.61 -29.56
C LEU A 459 -15.90 24.05 -30.78
N ILE A 460 -14.69 23.57 -30.60
CA ILE A 460 -13.90 22.95 -31.69
C ILE A 460 -14.58 21.67 -32.19
N ILE A 461 -15.00 20.77 -31.27
CA ILE A 461 -15.59 19.49 -31.65
C ILE A 461 -16.97 19.69 -32.29
N ILE A 462 -17.82 20.56 -31.72
CA ILE A 462 -19.22 20.70 -32.16
C ILE A 462 -19.36 21.56 -33.41
N PHE A 463 -18.48 22.56 -33.58
CA PHE A 463 -18.64 23.52 -34.67
C PHE A 463 -17.47 23.47 -35.68
N VAL A 464 -16.21 23.55 -35.25
CA VAL A 464 -15.07 23.67 -36.13
C VAL A 464 -14.88 22.43 -37.00
N ILE A 465 -14.89 21.25 -36.40
CA ILE A 465 -14.70 19.98 -37.11
C ILE A 465 -15.83 19.70 -38.11
N PRO A 466 -17.13 19.79 -37.78
CA PRO A 466 -18.23 19.59 -38.73
C PRO A 466 -18.23 20.62 -39.85
N ILE A 467 -17.93 21.91 -39.58
CA ILE A 467 -17.84 22.97 -40.61
C ILE A 467 -16.67 22.67 -41.55
N ALA A 468 -15.50 22.26 -41.04
CA ALA A 468 -14.36 21.89 -41.88
C ALA A 468 -14.70 20.72 -42.81
N ILE A 469 -15.40 19.68 -42.32
CA ILE A 469 -15.85 18.53 -43.12
C ILE A 469 -16.82 19.00 -44.21
N LEU A 470 -17.80 19.88 -43.89
CA LEU A 470 -18.75 20.41 -44.84
C LEU A 470 -18.06 21.26 -45.93
N VAL A 471 -17.09 22.10 -45.57
CA VAL A 471 -16.31 22.92 -46.54
C VAL A 471 -15.50 22.01 -47.45
N ILE A 472 -14.80 21.01 -46.92
CA ILE A 472 -14.02 20.05 -47.73
C ILE A 472 -14.96 19.26 -48.66
N GLY A 473 -16.11 18.81 -48.15
CA GLY A 473 -17.13 18.15 -48.96
C GLY A 473 -17.67 19.02 -50.07
N PHE A 474 -17.97 20.28 -49.79
CA PHE A 474 -18.44 21.26 -50.76
C PHE A 474 -17.39 21.59 -51.83
N VAL A 475 -16.15 21.80 -51.45
CA VAL A 475 -15.04 22.05 -52.39
C VAL A 475 -14.81 20.84 -53.32
N THR A 476 -14.83 19.64 -52.77
CA THR A 476 -14.69 18.39 -53.57
C THR A 476 -15.87 18.19 -54.50
N TRP A 477 -17.10 18.49 -54.07
CA TRP A 477 -18.29 18.47 -54.92
C TRP A 477 -18.21 19.49 -56.03
N MET A 478 -17.80 20.76 -55.74
CA MET A 478 -17.62 21.79 -56.78
C MET A 478 -16.53 21.44 -57.80
N ARG A 479 -15.41 20.84 -57.36
CA ARG A 479 -14.34 20.38 -58.27
C ARG A 479 -14.83 19.28 -59.20
N ARG A 480 -15.61 18.32 -58.69
CA ARG A 480 -16.21 17.23 -59.52
C ARG A 480 -17.26 17.73 -60.51
N ARG A 481 -17.92 18.88 -60.24
CA ARG A 481 -18.93 19.45 -61.13
C ARG A 481 -18.34 20.30 -62.25
N LYS A 482 -17.08 20.77 -62.08
CA LYS A 482 -16.35 21.55 -63.10
C LYS A 482 -15.45 20.70 -63.99
N SER A 483 -15.27 19.42 -63.68
CA SER A 483 -14.66 18.39 -64.51
C SER A 483 -15.76 17.60 -65.26
#